data_f3eac1f2442a50a4a30a2e2eac488f52
#
_entry.id   f3eac1f2442a50a4a30a2e2eac488f52
#
_cell.length_a   1.000
_cell.length_b   1.000
_cell.length_c   1.000
_cell.angle_alpha   90.00
_cell.angle_beta   90.00
_cell.angle_gamma   90.00
#
_symmetry.space_group_name_H-M   'P 1'
#
loop_
_entity.id
_entity.type
_entity.pdbx_description
1 polymer ?
#
loop_
_entity_poly.entity_id
_entity_poly.type
_entity_poly.pdbx_seq_one_letter_code
_entity_poly.pdbx_strand_id
1 'polypeptide(L)'
;KFVETYYPEFKENLSTSKSPIGMQGPTIKTYFANQENLDPKKIVNVAVTPCTAKKFEIRREEMCSAGKTLGIEGMRDMDYVITTRELAQWARAEGIDFLALEPAGYDPFMGKGSGAGVIFGNTGGVMEAAVRTAYAALTGEPVPDDLYDLKEVRGLAGTKEASLTIAGTRLDIAVVYGTANARRYCLRSTFKSTSLVSVNW
;
A
#
# COMPACT_ATOMS: atom_id res chain seq x y z
N LYS A 1 -2.64 13.25 0.98
CA LYS A 1 -3.56 14.39 1.09
C LYS A 1 -3.63 14.96 2.52
N PHE A 2 -3.83 14.13 3.56
CA PHE A 2 -3.92 14.60 4.95
C PHE A 2 -2.68 15.41 5.37
N VAL A 3 -1.48 14.87 5.17
CA VAL A 3 -0.21 15.56 5.48
C VAL A 3 -0.06 16.81 4.62
N GLU A 4 -0.26 16.72 3.32
CA GLU A 4 -0.14 17.86 2.39
C GLU A 4 -1.07 19.03 2.76
N THR A 5 -2.24 18.73 3.36
CA THR A 5 -3.25 19.75 3.68
C THR A 5 -3.09 20.32 5.07
N TYR A 6 -2.79 19.48 6.08
CA TYR A 6 -2.82 19.87 7.48
C TYR A 6 -1.44 19.98 8.14
N TYR A 7 -0.42 19.35 7.53
CA TYR A 7 0.94 19.27 8.07
C TYR A 7 1.97 19.39 6.94
N PRO A 8 1.93 20.46 6.13
CA PRO A 8 2.79 20.60 4.96
C PRO A 8 4.29 20.57 5.32
N GLU A 9 4.66 20.90 6.57
CA GLU A 9 6.02 20.82 7.10
C GLU A 9 6.57 19.38 7.14
N PHE A 10 5.71 18.37 7.17
CA PHE A 10 6.12 16.96 7.13
C PHE A 10 6.14 16.37 5.72
N LYS A 11 5.94 17.16 4.69
CA LYS A 11 5.90 16.66 3.31
C LYS A 11 7.21 15.99 2.90
N GLU A 12 8.32 16.56 3.31
CA GLU A 12 9.67 16.02 3.04
C GLU A 12 9.94 14.69 3.77
N ASN A 13 9.14 14.37 4.78
CA ASN A 13 9.25 13.12 5.53
C ASN A 13 8.37 12.00 4.96
N LEU A 14 7.56 12.27 3.95
CA LEU A 14 6.73 11.25 3.31
C LEU A 14 7.60 10.29 2.50
N SER A 15 7.27 9.00 2.58
CA SER A 15 7.87 8.00 1.71
C SER A 15 7.59 8.32 0.24
N THR A 16 8.58 8.12 -0.61
CA THR A 16 8.43 8.19 -2.07
C THR A 16 7.82 6.92 -2.66
N SER A 17 7.68 5.86 -1.86
CA SER A 17 7.00 4.62 -2.29
C SER A 17 5.54 4.87 -2.55
N LYS A 18 5.06 4.42 -3.70
CA LYS A 18 3.64 4.48 -4.05
C LYS A 18 2.85 3.41 -3.28
N SER A 19 1.54 3.55 -3.25
CA SER A 19 0.65 2.51 -2.70
C SER A 19 0.72 1.21 -3.52
N PRO A 20 0.23 0.07 -3.00
CA PRO A 20 0.21 -1.19 -3.74
C PRO A 20 -0.39 -1.07 -5.14
N ILE A 21 -1.52 -0.36 -5.31
CA ILE A 21 -2.10 -0.15 -6.64
C ILE A 21 -1.21 0.74 -7.53
N GLY A 22 -0.55 1.73 -6.94
CA GLY A 22 0.39 2.62 -7.64
C GLY A 22 1.71 1.94 -8.02
N MET A 23 2.04 0.80 -7.42
CA MET A 23 3.17 -0.05 -7.81
C MET A 23 2.75 -1.16 -8.78
N GLN A 24 1.61 -1.80 -8.54
CA GLN A 24 1.13 -2.89 -9.37
C GLN A 24 0.71 -2.43 -10.77
N GLY A 25 0.05 -1.26 -10.85
CA GLY A 25 -0.41 -0.71 -12.14
C GLY A 25 0.70 -0.58 -13.19
N PRO A 26 1.80 0.14 -12.91
CA PRO A 26 2.91 0.23 -13.85
C PRO A 26 3.58 -1.12 -14.10
N THR A 27 3.69 -2.02 -13.10
CA THR A 27 4.24 -3.35 -13.30
C THR A 27 3.43 -4.17 -14.30
N ILE A 28 2.10 -4.07 -14.27
CA ILE A 28 1.22 -4.71 -15.27
C ILE A 28 1.49 -4.16 -16.66
N LYS A 29 1.47 -2.84 -16.82
CA LYS A 29 1.60 -2.19 -18.14
C LYS A 29 3.02 -2.24 -18.71
N THR A 30 4.04 -2.54 -17.91
CA THR A 30 5.44 -2.69 -18.36
C THR A 30 5.87 -4.15 -18.38
N TYR A 31 6.16 -4.72 -17.21
CA TYR A 31 6.73 -6.05 -17.09
C TYR A 31 5.80 -7.15 -17.62
N PHE A 32 4.57 -7.20 -17.09
CA PHE A 32 3.60 -8.23 -17.50
C PHE A 32 3.23 -8.10 -18.99
N ALA A 33 2.97 -6.89 -19.47
CA ALA A 33 2.68 -6.63 -20.87
C ALA A 33 3.81 -7.15 -21.79
N ASN A 34 5.07 -6.94 -21.39
CA ASN A 34 6.23 -7.44 -22.15
C ASN A 34 6.34 -8.96 -22.09
N GLN A 35 6.11 -9.59 -20.93
CA GLN A 35 6.16 -11.06 -20.78
C GLN A 35 5.12 -11.77 -21.65
N GLU A 36 3.92 -11.21 -21.73
CA GLU A 36 2.80 -11.80 -22.46
C GLU A 36 2.66 -11.27 -23.89
N ASN A 37 3.61 -10.45 -24.38
CA ASN A 37 3.56 -9.78 -25.68
C ASN A 37 2.26 -9.00 -25.92
N LEU A 38 1.77 -8.31 -24.88
CA LEU A 38 0.57 -7.49 -24.95
C LEU A 38 0.92 -6.02 -25.28
N ASP A 39 0.05 -5.37 -26.04
CA ASP A 39 0.15 -3.92 -26.24
C ASP A 39 -0.27 -3.18 -24.94
N PRO A 40 0.65 -2.46 -24.27
CA PRO A 40 0.34 -1.74 -23.02
C PRO A 40 -0.81 -0.75 -23.17
N LYS A 41 -1.04 -0.19 -24.37
CA LYS A 41 -2.13 0.75 -24.66
C LYS A 41 -3.50 0.10 -24.59
N LYS A 42 -3.57 -1.23 -24.74
CA LYS A 42 -4.82 -2.00 -24.69
C LYS A 42 -5.12 -2.54 -23.28
N ILE A 43 -4.22 -2.36 -22.34
CA ILE A 43 -4.40 -2.82 -20.95
C ILE A 43 -5.16 -1.76 -20.18
N VAL A 44 -6.27 -2.16 -19.57
CA VAL A 44 -7.07 -1.35 -18.66
C VAL A 44 -6.92 -1.90 -17.24
N ASN A 45 -6.26 -1.14 -16.38
CA ASN A 45 -6.09 -1.49 -14.96
C ASN A 45 -7.27 -0.96 -14.13
N VAL A 46 -7.99 -1.86 -13.49
CA VAL A 46 -9.11 -1.53 -12.60
C VAL A 46 -8.80 -2.02 -11.19
N ALA A 47 -8.76 -1.12 -10.23
CA ALA A 47 -8.61 -1.48 -8.82
C ALA A 47 -9.98 -1.56 -8.13
N VAL A 48 -10.26 -2.67 -7.48
CA VAL A 48 -11.41 -2.85 -6.59
C VAL A 48 -10.92 -2.70 -5.16
N THR A 49 -11.41 -1.70 -4.43
CA THR A 49 -10.92 -1.36 -3.09
C THR A 49 -12.02 -0.72 -2.25
N PRO A 50 -12.06 -0.90 -0.92
CA PRO A 50 -13.04 -0.24 -0.06
C PRO A 50 -12.75 1.26 0.14
N CYS A 51 -11.63 1.79 -0.37
CA CYS A 51 -11.14 3.14 -0.09
C CYS A 51 -11.44 4.11 -1.24
N THR A 52 -12.30 5.10 -0.99
CA THR A 52 -12.60 6.16 -1.97
C THR A 52 -11.43 7.10 -2.26
N ALA A 53 -10.48 7.24 -1.33
CA ALA A 53 -9.28 8.07 -1.53
C ALA A 53 -8.41 7.59 -2.71
N LYS A 54 -8.49 6.30 -3.05
CA LYS A 54 -7.81 5.73 -4.22
C LYS A 54 -8.29 6.32 -5.55
N LYS A 55 -9.54 6.75 -5.63
CA LYS A 55 -10.08 7.48 -6.81
C LYS A 55 -9.37 8.81 -7.04
N PHE A 56 -8.99 9.48 -5.97
CA PHE A 56 -8.19 10.71 -6.05
C PHE A 56 -6.73 10.38 -6.36
N GLU A 57 -6.18 9.36 -5.70
CA GLU A 57 -4.78 8.97 -5.84
C GLU A 57 -4.38 8.67 -7.28
N ILE A 58 -5.17 7.87 -8.02
CA ILE A 58 -4.85 7.50 -9.40
C ILE A 58 -4.83 8.68 -10.37
N ARG A 59 -5.43 9.83 -9.99
CA ARG A 59 -5.47 11.05 -10.82
C ARG A 59 -4.30 11.99 -10.57
N ARG A 60 -3.45 11.71 -9.59
CA ARG A 60 -2.27 12.53 -9.31
C ARG A 60 -1.30 12.48 -10.49
N GLU A 61 -0.58 13.57 -10.71
CA GLU A 61 0.32 13.71 -11.88
C GLU A 61 1.45 12.68 -11.89
N GLU A 62 1.93 12.30 -10.72
CA GLU A 62 2.99 11.28 -10.55
C GLU A 62 2.54 9.85 -10.87
N MET A 63 1.24 9.56 -10.99
CA MET A 63 0.71 8.23 -11.27
C MET A 63 0.71 7.89 -12.77
N CYS A 64 1.88 8.01 -13.38
CA CYS A 64 2.15 7.77 -14.81
C CYS A 64 3.52 7.12 -15.05
N SER A 65 3.99 6.27 -14.11
CA SER A 65 5.30 5.63 -14.21
C SER A 65 5.43 4.72 -15.44
N ALA A 66 4.38 3.97 -15.77
CA ALA A 66 4.35 3.14 -16.98
C ALA A 66 4.52 3.99 -18.24
N GLY A 67 3.76 5.08 -18.36
CA GLY A 67 3.86 6.01 -19.47
C GLY A 67 5.25 6.61 -19.63
N LYS A 68 5.86 7.04 -18.52
CA LYS A 68 7.23 7.57 -18.51
C LYS A 68 8.26 6.51 -18.94
N THR A 69 8.13 5.29 -18.44
CA THR A 69 9.06 4.19 -18.77
C THR A 69 8.97 3.76 -20.22
N LEU A 70 7.75 3.74 -20.78
CA LEU A 70 7.48 3.29 -22.14
C LEU A 70 7.54 4.43 -23.19
N GLY A 71 7.69 5.69 -22.77
CA GLY A 71 7.61 6.85 -23.66
C GLY A 71 6.21 7.08 -24.23
N ILE A 72 5.16 6.68 -23.51
CA ILE A 72 3.77 6.82 -23.95
C ILE A 72 3.10 7.95 -23.15
N GLU A 73 2.94 9.09 -23.79
CA GLU A 73 2.30 10.25 -23.17
C GLU A 73 0.84 9.97 -22.82
N GLY A 74 0.41 10.48 -21.66
CA GLY A 74 -0.96 10.34 -21.17
C GLY A 74 -1.32 8.97 -20.58
N MET A 75 -0.43 7.96 -20.67
CA MET A 75 -0.69 6.66 -20.07
C MET A 75 -0.67 6.74 -18.54
N ARG A 76 -1.76 6.32 -17.93
CA ARG A 76 -1.90 6.21 -16.47
C ARG A 76 -1.48 4.83 -15.97
N ASP A 77 -0.96 4.79 -14.74
CA ASP A 77 -0.61 3.52 -14.07
C ASP A 77 -1.87 2.69 -13.77
N MET A 78 -2.91 3.36 -13.25
CA MET A 78 -4.24 2.81 -13.02
C MET A 78 -5.27 3.64 -13.79
N ASP A 79 -6.21 2.97 -14.44
CA ASP A 79 -7.22 3.63 -15.26
C ASP A 79 -8.47 3.92 -14.45
N TYR A 80 -8.94 2.95 -13.65
CA TYR A 80 -10.15 3.06 -12.85
C TYR A 80 -9.95 2.55 -11.43
N VAL A 81 -10.73 3.13 -10.52
CA VAL A 81 -10.94 2.63 -9.16
C VAL A 81 -12.43 2.54 -8.91
N ILE A 82 -12.90 1.35 -8.56
CA ILE A 82 -14.26 1.12 -8.08
C ILE A 82 -14.21 0.60 -6.64
N THR A 83 -15.16 1.06 -5.84
CA THR A 83 -15.28 0.54 -4.47
C THR A 83 -15.94 -0.82 -4.48
N THR A 84 -15.69 -1.61 -3.44
CA THR A 84 -16.38 -2.91 -3.24
C THR A 84 -17.90 -2.75 -3.23
N ARG A 85 -18.41 -1.61 -2.72
CA ARG A 85 -19.84 -1.27 -2.75
C ARG A 85 -20.34 -1.01 -4.16
N GLU A 86 -19.59 -0.27 -4.96
CA GLU A 86 -19.93 0.00 -6.37
C GLU A 86 -19.90 -1.30 -7.19
N LEU A 87 -18.93 -2.19 -6.94
CA LEU A 87 -18.90 -3.50 -7.58
C LEU A 87 -20.16 -4.32 -7.22
N ALA A 88 -20.55 -4.34 -5.95
CA ALA A 88 -21.75 -5.04 -5.53
C ALA A 88 -23.04 -4.46 -6.15
N GLN A 89 -23.11 -3.14 -6.29
CA GLN A 89 -24.24 -2.47 -6.97
C GLN A 89 -24.28 -2.82 -8.45
N TRP A 90 -23.12 -2.82 -9.12
CA TRP A 90 -23.01 -3.19 -10.53
C TRP A 90 -23.41 -4.64 -10.76
N ALA A 91 -22.88 -5.57 -9.96
CA ALA A 91 -23.26 -6.99 -10.06
C ALA A 91 -24.77 -7.21 -9.90
N ARG A 92 -25.42 -6.47 -8.97
CA ARG A 92 -26.88 -6.52 -8.82
C ARG A 92 -27.61 -6.01 -10.06
N ALA A 93 -27.13 -4.92 -10.64
CA ALA A 93 -27.74 -4.33 -11.85
C ALA A 93 -27.65 -5.28 -13.05
N GLU A 94 -26.56 -6.04 -13.14
CA GLU A 94 -26.35 -7.07 -14.18
C GLU A 94 -27.04 -8.42 -13.85
N GLY A 95 -27.72 -8.53 -12.72
CA GLY A 95 -28.41 -9.76 -12.31
C GLY A 95 -27.48 -10.91 -11.91
N ILE A 96 -26.24 -10.62 -11.52
CA ILE A 96 -25.27 -11.63 -11.09
C ILE A 96 -25.62 -12.12 -9.68
N ASP A 97 -25.96 -13.39 -9.54
CA ASP A 97 -26.13 -14.05 -8.25
C ASP A 97 -24.82 -14.72 -7.81
N PHE A 98 -24.12 -14.08 -6.85
CA PHE A 98 -22.85 -14.60 -6.33
C PHE A 98 -22.96 -15.97 -5.65
N LEU A 99 -24.14 -16.33 -5.13
CA LEU A 99 -24.35 -17.63 -4.48
C LEU A 99 -24.52 -18.77 -5.49
N ALA A 100 -24.89 -18.45 -6.71
CA ALA A 100 -25.04 -19.41 -7.80
C ALA A 100 -23.78 -19.58 -8.65
N LEU A 101 -22.72 -18.79 -8.39
CA LEU A 101 -21.47 -18.90 -9.14
C LEU A 101 -20.68 -20.13 -8.73
N GLU A 102 -20.19 -20.89 -9.71
CA GLU A 102 -19.23 -21.95 -9.46
C GLU A 102 -17.87 -21.37 -9.05
N PRO A 103 -17.19 -21.97 -8.05
CA PRO A 103 -15.85 -21.53 -7.66
C PRO A 103 -14.87 -21.68 -8.82
N ALA A 104 -14.10 -20.61 -9.09
CA ALA A 104 -13.05 -20.60 -10.09
C ALA A 104 -11.72 -20.13 -9.49
N GLY A 105 -10.60 -20.53 -10.07
CA GLY A 105 -9.28 -20.00 -9.73
C GLY A 105 -9.05 -18.63 -10.33
N TYR A 106 -8.05 -17.94 -9.83
CA TYR A 106 -7.53 -16.73 -10.49
C TYR A 106 -6.73 -17.09 -11.72
N ASP A 107 -6.70 -16.20 -12.70
CA ASP A 107 -5.80 -16.33 -13.85
C ASP A 107 -4.33 -16.34 -13.38
N PRO A 108 -3.47 -17.13 -14.00
CA PRO A 108 -2.04 -17.12 -13.69
C PRO A 108 -1.45 -15.74 -14.05
N PHE A 109 -1.08 -14.98 -13.01
CA PHE A 109 -0.57 -13.63 -13.14
C PHE A 109 0.69 -13.50 -12.31
N MET A 110 1.84 -13.27 -12.88
CA MET A 110 3.14 -13.05 -12.20
C MET A 110 3.45 -13.98 -11.01
N GLY A 111 2.81 -15.13 -10.90
CA GLY A 111 3.04 -16.14 -9.87
C GLY A 111 2.18 -16.02 -8.62
N LYS A 112 2.56 -16.76 -7.57
CA LYS A 112 1.85 -16.77 -6.29
C LYS A 112 2.23 -15.59 -5.43
N GLY A 113 1.26 -15.06 -4.66
CA GLY A 113 1.51 -14.02 -3.67
C GLY A 113 2.48 -14.49 -2.57
N SER A 114 3.26 -13.56 -2.04
CA SER A 114 4.15 -13.83 -0.90
C SER A 114 3.40 -13.71 0.44
N GLY A 115 4.01 -14.21 1.53
CA GLY A 115 3.52 -14.00 2.89
C GLY A 115 3.37 -12.52 3.26
N ALA A 116 4.22 -11.65 2.72
CA ALA A 116 4.10 -10.21 2.86
C ALA A 116 2.75 -9.68 2.33
N GLY A 117 2.28 -10.18 1.19
CA GLY A 117 0.97 -9.84 0.63
C GLY A 117 -0.20 -10.20 1.56
N VAL A 118 -0.09 -11.30 2.29
CA VAL A 118 -1.07 -11.70 3.31
C VAL A 118 -1.04 -10.75 4.52
N ILE A 119 0.16 -10.42 5.01
CA ILE A 119 0.36 -9.50 6.14
C ILE A 119 -0.18 -8.09 5.83
N PHE A 120 -0.07 -7.63 4.60
CA PHE A 120 -0.60 -6.32 4.16
C PHE A 120 -2.08 -6.13 4.49
N GLY A 121 -2.88 -7.19 4.52
CA GLY A 121 -4.30 -7.14 4.86
C GLY A 121 -4.59 -6.80 6.32
N ASN A 122 -3.61 -6.92 7.20
CA ASN A 122 -3.76 -6.61 8.61
C ASN A 122 -3.50 -5.12 8.89
N THR A 123 -4.10 -4.60 9.95
CA THR A 123 -3.83 -3.23 10.38
C THR A 123 -2.38 -3.11 10.86
N GLY A 124 -1.61 -2.20 10.24
CA GLY A 124 -0.16 -2.09 10.45
C GLY A 124 0.67 -3.08 9.61
N GLY A 125 0.03 -3.95 8.83
CA GLY A 125 0.69 -5.02 8.08
C GLY A 125 1.69 -4.51 7.03
N VAL A 126 1.48 -3.33 6.48
CA VAL A 126 2.45 -2.71 5.55
C VAL A 126 3.80 -2.47 6.25
N MET A 127 3.77 -1.90 7.46
CA MET A 127 4.99 -1.68 8.26
C MET A 127 5.62 -3.02 8.67
N GLU A 128 4.81 -3.97 9.14
CA GLU A 128 5.30 -5.30 9.51
C GLU A 128 5.97 -6.01 8.33
N ALA A 129 5.34 -6.03 7.18
CA ALA A 129 5.91 -6.65 5.98
C ALA A 129 7.22 -5.97 5.56
N ALA A 130 7.28 -4.64 5.62
CA ALA A 130 8.50 -3.88 5.31
C ALA A 130 9.64 -4.21 6.28
N VAL A 131 9.37 -4.24 7.59
CA VAL A 131 10.36 -4.54 8.63
C VAL A 131 10.88 -5.97 8.50
N ARG A 132 9.99 -6.96 8.32
CA ARG A 132 10.38 -8.37 8.11
C ARG A 132 11.21 -8.55 6.85
N THR A 133 10.81 -7.92 5.75
CA THR A 133 11.56 -7.98 4.50
C THR A 133 12.93 -7.33 4.63
N ALA A 134 13.01 -6.17 5.26
CA ALA A 134 14.28 -5.47 5.50
C ALA A 134 15.22 -6.28 6.39
N TYR A 135 14.68 -6.91 7.45
CA TYR A 135 15.47 -7.78 8.32
C TYR A 135 16.12 -8.91 7.52
N ALA A 136 15.31 -9.70 6.80
CA ALA A 136 15.82 -10.83 6.01
C ALA A 136 16.84 -10.39 4.93
N ALA A 137 16.56 -9.26 4.25
CA ALA A 137 17.44 -8.75 3.19
C ALA A 137 18.78 -8.23 3.71
N LEU A 138 18.80 -7.60 4.90
CA LEU A 138 20.00 -6.98 5.45
C LEU A 138 20.87 -7.94 6.28
N THR A 139 20.24 -8.92 6.92
CA THR A 139 20.95 -9.87 7.79
C THR A 139 21.25 -11.21 7.11
N GLY A 140 20.45 -11.59 6.11
CA GLY A 140 20.47 -12.92 5.53
C GLY A 140 19.92 -14.03 6.45
N GLU A 141 19.37 -13.65 7.62
CA GLU A 141 18.91 -14.57 8.64
C GLU A 141 17.37 -14.72 8.62
N PRO A 142 16.85 -15.85 9.11
CA PRO A 142 15.41 -16.00 9.32
C PRO A 142 14.85 -14.92 10.23
N VAL A 143 13.67 -14.43 9.89
CA VAL A 143 13.02 -13.37 10.67
C VAL A 143 12.52 -13.94 12.01
N PRO A 144 12.95 -13.40 13.17
CA PRO A 144 12.42 -13.82 14.46
C PRO A 144 10.91 -13.56 14.59
N ASP A 145 10.20 -14.46 15.28
CA ASP A 145 8.75 -14.32 15.46
C ASP A 145 8.36 -13.07 16.24
N ASP A 146 9.18 -12.69 17.21
CA ASP A 146 9.03 -11.53 18.10
C ASP A 146 9.65 -10.23 17.57
N LEU A 147 10.19 -10.23 16.34
CA LEU A 147 10.82 -9.04 15.75
C LEU A 147 9.88 -7.82 15.75
N TYR A 148 8.58 -8.05 15.66
CA TYR A 148 7.57 -7.00 15.51
C TYR A 148 6.57 -7.02 16.67
N ASP A 149 7.04 -6.68 17.89
CA ASP A 149 6.20 -6.56 19.08
C ASP A 149 5.80 -5.10 19.32
N LEU A 150 4.68 -4.68 18.72
CA LEU A 150 4.13 -3.34 18.86
C LEU A 150 3.33 -3.21 20.15
N LYS A 151 3.70 -2.26 21.01
CA LYS A 151 3.01 -1.93 22.26
C LYS A 151 2.15 -0.68 22.11
N GLU A 152 0.98 -0.68 22.75
CA GLU A 152 0.14 0.50 22.81
C GLU A 152 0.80 1.63 23.57
N VAL A 153 0.71 2.84 23.01
CA VAL A 153 1.25 4.03 23.68
C VAL A 153 0.29 4.50 24.74
N ARG A 154 0.76 4.59 25.97
CA ARG A 154 -0.04 5.05 27.10
C ARG A 154 -0.64 6.45 26.85
N GLY A 155 -1.95 6.54 26.90
CA GLY A 155 -2.70 7.80 26.67
C GLY A 155 -2.87 8.17 25.19
N LEU A 156 -2.49 7.28 24.25
CA LEU A 156 -2.74 7.43 22.81
C LEU A 156 -3.40 6.16 22.26
N ALA A 157 -4.66 5.94 22.63
CA ALA A 157 -5.44 4.85 22.06
C ALA A 157 -5.37 4.89 20.53
N GLY A 158 -5.10 3.74 19.88
CA GLY A 158 -4.94 3.66 18.43
C GLY A 158 -3.56 4.10 17.92
N THR A 159 -2.53 4.11 18.80
CA THR A 159 -1.13 4.27 18.42
C THR A 159 -0.32 3.18 19.08
N LYS A 160 0.48 2.47 18.29
CA LYS A 160 1.42 1.44 18.77
C LYS A 160 2.83 1.81 18.35
N GLU A 161 3.79 1.54 19.22
CA GLU A 161 5.21 1.82 18.98
C GLU A 161 6.06 0.60 19.29
N ALA A 162 7.19 0.47 18.61
CA ALA A 162 8.26 -0.45 18.92
C ALA A 162 9.61 0.17 18.55
N SER A 163 10.66 -0.29 19.26
CA SER A 163 12.05 -0.04 18.89
C SER A 163 12.71 -1.37 18.59
N LEU A 164 13.37 -1.47 17.46
CA LEU A 164 14.06 -2.67 17.03
C LEU A 164 15.43 -2.32 16.43
N THR A 165 16.31 -3.31 16.37
CA THR A 165 17.63 -3.13 15.77
C THR A 165 17.80 -4.11 14.63
N ILE A 166 18.11 -3.60 13.42
CA ILE A 166 18.39 -4.40 12.23
C ILE A 166 19.80 -4.07 11.74
N ALA A 167 20.64 -5.08 11.59
CA ALA A 167 22.01 -4.93 11.13
C ALA A 167 22.79 -3.81 11.87
N GLY A 168 22.60 -3.71 13.19
CA GLY A 168 23.26 -2.70 14.05
C GLY A 168 22.59 -1.30 14.01
N THR A 169 21.58 -1.09 13.19
CA THR A 169 20.85 0.19 13.12
C THR A 169 19.57 0.11 13.95
N ARG A 170 19.42 1.03 14.91
CA ARG A 170 18.18 1.17 15.67
C ARG A 170 17.12 1.89 14.83
N LEU A 171 15.94 1.30 14.80
CA LEU A 171 14.73 1.84 14.19
C LEU A 171 13.66 2.02 15.25
N ASP A 172 13.12 3.20 15.36
CA ASP A 172 11.92 3.48 16.14
C ASP A 172 10.74 3.54 15.18
N ILE A 173 9.74 2.69 15.38
CA ILE A 173 8.58 2.56 14.50
C ILE A 173 7.29 2.86 15.24
N ALA A 174 6.32 3.45 14.53
CA ALA A 174 4.99 3.69 15.05
C ALA A 174 3.93 3.32 14.01
N VAL A 175 2.84 2.74 14.48
CA VAL A 175 1.64 2.48 13.69
C VAL A 175 0.49 3.24 14.30
N VAL A 176 -0.12 4.13 13.51
CA VAL A 176 -1.15 5.05 13.98
C VAL A 176 -2.45 4.78 13.21
N TYR A 177 -3.55 4.59 13.91
CA TYR A 177 -4.85 4.23 13.37
C TYR A 177 -5.76 5.47 13.28
N GLY A 178 -6.12 5.82 12.06
CA GLY A 178 -7.03 6.92 11.74
C GLY A 178 -6.43 8.32 11.85
N THR A 179 -7.01 9.25 11.11
CA THR A 179 -6.52 10.64 10.99
C THR A 179 -6.54 11.43 12.30
N ALA A 180 -7.49 11.16 13.19
CA ALA A 180 -7.55 11.83 14.49
C ALA A 180 -6.34 11.49 15.36
N ASN A 181 -5.92 10.22 15.37
CA ASN A 181 -4.73 9.76 16.08
C ASN A 181 -3.46 10.24 15.38
N ALA A 182 -3.43 10.20 14.04
CA ALA A 182 -2.32 10.77 13.27
C ALA A 182 -2.10 12.25 13.61
N ARG A 183 -3.17 13.04 13.74
CA ARG A 183 -3.10 14.43 14.18
C ARG A 183 -2.48 14.55 15.58
N ARG A 184 -2.95 13.76 16.54
CA ARG A 184 -2.40 13.77 17.91
C ARG A 184 -0.93 13.35 17.93
N TYR A 185 -0.58 12.39 17.09
CA TYR A 185 0.81 11.91 16.96
C TYR A 185 1.70 13.00 16.38
N CYS A 186 1.33 13.64 15.27
CA CYS A 186 2.07 14.74 14.66
C CYS A 186 2.29 15.92 15.63
N LEU A 187 1.31 16.24 16.47
CA LEU A 187 1.43 17.30 17.47
C LEU A 187 2.38 16.95 18.64
N ARG A 188 2.64 15.67 18.88
CA ARG A 188 3.52 15.24 19.98
C ARG A 188 4.97 14.96 19.55
N SER A 189 5.16 14.59 18.30
CA SER A 189 6.47 14.16 17.84
C SER A 189 7.25 15.29 17.21
N THR A 190 8.35 15.64 17.86
CA THR A 190 9.53 16.01 17.11
C THR A 190 10.03 14.73 16.44
N PHE A 191 9.76 14.58 15.14
CA PHE A 191 10.24 13.42 14.37
C PHE A 191 11.75 13.28 14.56
N LYS A 192 12.17 12.18 15.19
CA LYS A 192 13.58 11.82 15.20
C LYS A 192 13.92 11.27 13.82
N SER A 193 15.12 11.54 13.34
CA SER A 193 15.59 11.16 12.00
C SER A 193 15.54 9.65 11.69
N THR A 194 15.34 8.81 12.71
CA THR A 194 15.28 7.33 12.60
C THR A 194 13.90 6.76 12.82
N SER A 195 12.85 7.60 12.88
CA SER A 195 11.49 7.13 13.15
C SER A 195 10.73 6.85 11.85
N LEU A 196 10.17 5.65 11.74
CA LEU A 196 9.26 5.25 10.68
C LEU A 196 7.82 5.26 11.22
N VAL A 197 6.93 5.97 10.56
CA VAL A 197 5.53 6.07 10.98
C VAL A 197 4.62 5.59 9.86
N SER A 198 3.80 4.59 10.15
CA SER A 198 2.71 4.15 9.27
C SER A 198 1.38 4.67 9.80
N VAL A 199 0.62 5.33 8.95
CA VAL A 199 -0.75 5.77 9.25
C VAL A 199 -1.72 4.88 8.50
N ASN A 200 -2.57 4.18 9.25
CA ASN A 200 -3.60 3.28 8.71
C ASN A 200 -5.00 3.90 8.88
N TRP A 201 -5.84 3.66 7.89
CA TRP A 201 -7.20 4.21 7.78
C TRP A 201 -8.24 3.20 8.24
#